data_63e5f4427c9431667cd59dd193be36a9
#
_entry.id   63e5f4427c9431667cd59dd193be36a9
#
_cell.length_a   1.000
_cell.length_b   1.000
_cell.length_c   1.000
_cell.angle_alpha   90.00
_cell.angle_beta   90.00
_cell.angle_gamma   90.00
#
_symmetry.space_group_name_H-M   'P 1'
#
loop_
_entity.id
_entity.type
_entity.pdbx_description
1 polymer ?
#
loop_
_entity_poly.entity_id
_entity_poly.type
_entity_poly.pdbx_seq_one_letter_code
_entity_poly.pdbx_strand_id
1 'polypeptide(L)'
;MSKVSNSKNLRTLIVALSLVGGLVRIARSQEQGTAKTAQVHMVITDAALREDAELPRLQKEDVKVKQGKNFLTVSQLIPAQGENAALQLVILIDDTLNTSVGNNLNDLKEFIKAQPASTLIGVGYMSNAGVNMVQNFTADHDLAVNAVRLPRGNFSTMDSPYLSLISLVKGWSQQNVRREVLMITDGIDRLRGETPQASRLGPNYGTMYHSMPSISVDATSASEISQRYNVLVYSIYALGVGRAGRSSWDLQTGLSGLTKIAEETGGECFSLGTSQLVTFQPYLERFAKMLSNQYYVVFQATRARKAGFQRIKVQTELSNSEILAPDNVWVPAAE
;
A
#
# COMPACT_ATOMS: atom_id res chain seq x y z
N MET A 1 -73.28 53.59 4.78
CA MET A 1 -73.83 53.83 3.44
C MET A 1 -73.29 52.71 2.57
N SER A 2 -74.15 51.78 2.32
CA SER A 2 -74.88 51.56 1.09
C SER A 2 -74.05 50.86 0.06
N LYS A 3 -74.29 49.68 -0.19
CA LYS A 3 -75.26 48.87 -0.97
C LYS A 3 -74.51 48.08 -2.03
N VAL A 4 -74.70 46.82 -2.01
CA VAL A 4 -75.60 46.01 -2.85
C VAL A 4 -74.91 45.44 -4.06
N SER A 5 -74.68 44.10 -3.98
CA SER A 5 -75.45 43.09 -4.77
C SER A 5 -75.24 43.14 -6.27
N ASN A 6 -74.72 42.08 -6.82
CA ASN A 6 -75.58 41.17 -7.58
C ASN A 6 -74.88 39.91 -8.10
N SER A 7 -75.55 38.86 -7.83
CA SER A 7 -75.38 37.56 -8.48
C SER A 7 -75.69 37.62 -9.95
N LYS A 8 -75.06 36.76 -10.75
CA LYS A 8 -75.80 35.90 -11.73
C LYS A 8 -74.91 34.87 -12.34
N ASN A 9 -75.17 33.67 -11.98
CA ASN A 9 -75.29 32.48 -12.77
C ASN A 9 -74.79 32.60 -14.23
N LEU A 10 -73.82 31.78 -14.60
CA LEU A 10 -73.91 31.14 -15.92
C LEU A 10 -73.44 29.68 -15.82
N ARG A 11 -74.39 28.91 -16.21
CA ARG A 11 -74.41 27.45 -16.20
C ARG A 11 -73.41 26.90 -17.23
N THR A 12 -72.71 25.84 -16.81
CA THR A 12 -72.63 24.58 -17.53
C THR A 12 -72.08 24.64 -18.96
N LEU A 13 -70.84 24.11 -19.13
CA LEU A 13 -70.58 23.19 -20.22
C LEU A 13 -69.63 22.13 -19.70
N ILE A 14 -70.16 20.99 -19.34
CA ILE A 14 -69.42 19.75 -19.14
C ILE A 14 -69.08 19.24 -20.54
N VAL A 15 -67.83 19.46 -20.94
CA VAL A 15 -67.25 18.67 -22.03
C VAL A 15 -66.46 17.55 -21.35
N ALA A 16 -67.09 16.40 -21.30
CA ALA A 16 -66.42 15.16 -20.98
C ALA A 16 -65.43 14.83 -22.10
N LEU A 17 -64.18 15.30 -21.96
CA LEU A 17 -63.08 14.80 -22.76
C LEU A 17 -62.48 13.65 -21.99
N SER A 18 -62.92 12.45 -22.34
CA SER A 18 -62.30 11.17 -21.98
C SER A 18 -60.93 11.10 -22.60
N LEU A 19 -59.95 11.73 -21.96
CA LEU A 19 -58.56 11.49 -22.20
C LEU A 19 -58.21 10.16 -21.58
N VAL A 20 -58.10 9.16 -22.42
CA VAL A 20 -57.39 7.92 -22.16
C VAL A 20 -55.92 8.34 -21.88
N GLY A 21 -55.70 8.77 -20.68
CA GLY A 21 -54.37 8.95 -20.12
C GLY A 21 -53.78 7.57 -19.94
N GLY A 22 -53.09 7.08 -20.98
CA GLY A 22 -52.18 5.96 -20.83
C GLY A 22 -51.20 6.28 -19.71
N LEU A 23 -51.42 5.69 -18.54
CA LEU A 23 -50.44 5.55 -17.50
C LEU A 23 -49.26 4.76 -18.10
N VAL A 24 -48.37 5.49 -18.73
CA VAL A 24 -47.00 5.02 -18.89
C VAL A 24 -46.46 4.96 -17.46
N ARG A 25 -46.73 3.85 -16.79
CA ARG A 25 -45.90 3.40 -15.69
C ARG A 25 -44.50 3.23 -16.28
N ILE A 26 -43.69 4.28 -16.17
CA ILE A 26 -42.26 4.15 -16.12
C ILE A 26 -42.05 3.26 -14.91
N ALA A 27 -42.07 1.96 -15.13
CA ALA A 27 -41.46 1.01 -14.24
C ALA A 27 -39.98 1.44 -14.16
N ARG A 28 -39.67 2.32 -13.23
CA ARG A 28 -38.37 2.31 -12.60
C ARG A 28 -38.30 0.93 -11.95
N SER A 29 -37.85 -0.03 -12.72
CA SER A 29 -37.18 -1.19 -12.15
C SER A 29 -35.95 -0.59 -11.45
N GLN A 30 -36.14 -0.12 -10.23
CA GLN A 30 -35.08 -0.22 -9.24
C GLN A 30 -34.80 -1.71 -9.11
N GLU A 31 -33.97 -2.23 -10.01
CA GLU A 31 -33.12 -3.33 -9.66
C GLU A 31 -32.20 -2.82 -8.53
N GLN A 32 -32.73 -2.75 -7.34
CA GLN A 32 -31.98 -2.95 -6.11
C GLN A 32 -31.58 -4.43 -6.04
N GLY A 33 -30.96 -4.92 -7.11
CA GLY A 33 -30.14 -6.08 -7.05
C GLY A 33 -28.90 -5.64 -6.30
N THR A 34 -28.72 -6.12 -5.08
CA THR A 34 -27.48 -6.03 -4.34
C THR A 34 -26.33 -6.30 -5.32
N ALA A 35 -25.56 -5.25 -5.65
CA ALA A 35 -24.56 -5.37 -6.68
C ALA A 35 -23.55 -6.44 -6.22
N LYS A 36 -23.56 -7.59 -6.92
CA LYS A 36 -22.72 -8.75 -6.56
C LYS A 36 -21.23 -8.46 -6.64
N THR A 37 -20.86 -7.35 -7.27
CA THR A 37 -19.46 -6.94 -7.46
C THR A 37 -19.20 -5.53 -6.94
N ALA A 38 -17.95 -5.25 -6.60
CA ALA A 38 -17.44 -3.93 -6.28
C ALA A 38 -16.29 -3.58 -7.20
N GLN A 39 -16.24 -2.34 -7.66
CA GLN A 39 -15.08 -1.84 -8.37
C GLN A 39 -13.92 -1.65 -7.39
N VAL A 40 -12.77 -2.20 -7.72
CA VAL A 40 -11.54 -2.12 -6.93
C VAL A 40 -10.47 -1.47 -7.77
N HIS A 41 -9.72 -0.58 -7.14
CA HIS A 41 -8.56 0.10 -7.71
C HIS A 41 -7.32 -0.35 -6.95
N MET A 42 -6.28 -0.74 -7.67
CA MET A 42 -5.01 -1.09 -7.06
C MET A 42 -3.85 -0.65 -7.95
N VAL A 43 -2.68 -0.51 -7.37
CA VAL A 43 -1.43 -0.31 -8.09
C VAL A 43 -0.73 -1.65 -8.24
N ILE A 44 -0.23 -1.93 -9.43
CA ILE A 44 0.65 -3.06 -9.71
C ILE A 44 1.95 -2.55 -10.30
N THR A 45 3.02 -3.32 -10.11
CA THR A 45 4.32 -3.06 -10.72
C THR A 45 4.65 -4.17 -11.72
N ASP A 46 5.00 -3.79 -12.94
CA ASP A 46 5.59 -4.70 -13.92
C ASP A 46 7.10 -4.73 -13.69
N ALA A 47 7.59 -5.80 -13.08
CA ALA A 47 8.99 -6.00 -12.76
C ALA A 47 9.67 -6.88 -13.81
N ALA A 48 10.87 -6.49 -14.24
CA ALA A 48 11.65 -7.34 -15.12
C ALA A 48 12.21 -8.56 -14.35
N LEU A 49 12.03 -9.76 -14.91
CA LEU A 49 12.63 -10.98 -14.39
C LEU A 49 14.17 -10.97 -14.52
N ARG A 50 14.70 -10.17 -15.44
CA ARG A 50 16.13 -9.93 -15.64
C ARG A 50 16.38 -8.43 -15.66
N GLU A 51 17.42 -7.98 -15.00
CA GLU A 51 17.74 -6.55 -14.82
C GLU A 51 18.03 -5.82 -16.14
N ASP A 52 18.51 -6.50 -17.15
CA ASP A 52 18.87 -5.99 -18.49
C ASP A 52 17.76 -6.18 -19.54
N ALA A 53 16.63 -6.78 -19.17
CA ALA A 53 15.54 -7.02 -20.09
C ALA A 53 14.67 -5.77 -20.25
N GLU A 54 14.40 -5.38 -21.49
CA GLU A 54 13.34 -4.42 -21.79
C GLU A 54 11.98 -5.05 -21.51
N LEU A 55 11.15 -4.32 -20.74
CA LEU A 55 9.78 -4.72 -20.48
C LEU A 55 8.89 -4.35 -21.66
N PRO A 56 8.11 -5.29 -22.21
CA PRO A 56 7.09 -4.95 -23.17
C PRO A 56 6.02 -4.08 -22.48
N ARG A 57 5.43 -3.14 -23.23
CA ARG A 57 4.35 -2.33 -22.68
C ARG A 57 3.14 -3.22 -22.37
N LEU A 58 2.79 -3.32 -21.10
CA LEU A 58 1.68 -4.11 -20.61
C LEU A 58 0.35 -3.57 -21.16
N GLN A 59 -0.48 -4.45 -21.73
CA GLN A 59 -1.82 -4.16 -22.20
C GLN A 59 -2.85 -4.74 -21.22
N LYS A 60 -4.06 -4.23 -21.26
CA LYS A 60 -5.13 -4.70 -20.37
C LYS A 60 -5.41 -6.21 -20.51
N GLU A 61 -5.29 -6.72 -21.70
CA GLU A 61 -5.51 -8.13 -22.06
C GLU A 61 -4.43 -9.06 -21.50
N ASP A 62 -3.24 -8.51 -21.25
CA ASP A 62 -2.11 -9.26 -20.67
C ASP A 62 -2.24 -9.46 -19.17
N VAL A 63 -3.09 -8.64 -18.50
CA VAL A 63 -3.26 -8.68 -17.05
C VAL A 63 -4.44 -9.58 -16.68
N LYS A 64 -4.15 -10.66 -15.96
CA LYS A 64 -5.13 -11.60 -15.46
C LYS A 64 -5.25 -11.46 -13.95
N VAL A 65 -6.44 -11.07 -13.48
CA VAL A 65 -6.76 -10.97 -12.05
C VAL A 65 -7.63 -12.15 -11.65
N LYS A 66 -7.26 -12.84 -10.56
CA LYS A 66 -8.03 -13.96 -10.00
C LYS A 66 -8.46 -13.66 -8.57
N GLN A 67 -9.70 -14.01 -8.24
CA GLN A 67 -10.22 -14.07 -6.87
C GLN A 67 -10.63 -15.52 -6.59
N GLY A 68 -9.85 -16.22 -5.78
CA GLY A 68 -10.01 -17.66 -5.60
C GLY A 68 -9.79 -18.42 -6.91
N LYS A 69 -10.84 -19.11 -7.40
CA LYS A 69 -10.81 -19.87 -8.68
C LYS A 69 -11.30 -19.06 -9.88
N ASN A 70 -11.90 -17.88 -9.66
CA ASN A 70 -12.55 -17.11 -10.70
C ASN A 70 -11.64 -16.03 -11.26
N PHE A 71 -11.62 -15.88 -12.58
CA PHE A 71 -11.04 -14.72 -13.24
C PHE A 71 -11.98 -13.52 -13.10
N LEU A 72 -11.42 -12.36 -12.80
CA LEU A 72 -12.14 -11.11 -12.69
C LEU A 72 -11.96 -10.29 -13.97
N THR A 73 -12.99 -9.53 -14.31
CA THR A 73 -12.91 -8.62 -15.46
C THR A 73 -12.10 -7.39 -15.10
N VAL A 74 -10.96 -7.20 -15.76
CA VAL A 74 -10.18 -5.95 -15.70
C VAL A 74 -10.88 -4.94 -16.61
N SER A 75 -11.36 -3.84 -16.04
CA SER A 75 -12.03 -2.78 -16.77
C SER A 75 -11.05 -1.75 -17.33
N GLN A 76 -10.00 -1.42 -16.57
CA GLN A 76 -9.00 -0.45 -16.99
C GLN A 76 -7.59 -0.87 -16.55
N LEU A 77 -6.60 -0.57 -17.38
CA LEU A 77 -5.18 -0.61 -17.08
C LEU A 77 -4.59 0.74 -17.53
N ILE A 78 -4.12 1.54 -16.58
CA ILE A 78 -3.67 2.89 -16.84
C ILE A 78 -2.21 3.00 -16.39
N PRO A 79 -1.25 3.29 -17.29
CA PRO A 79 0.14 3.54 -16.91
C PRO A 79 0.22 4.70 -15.91
N ALA A 80 0.99 4.52 -14.84
CA ALA A 80 1.23 5.56 -13.84
C ALA A 80 2.28 6.58 -14.34
N GLN A 81 2.02 7.15 -15.51
CA GLN A 81 2.90 8.07 -16.25
C GLN A 81 2.12 9.29 -16.74
N GLY A 82 2.82 10.36 -17.13
CA GLY A 82 2.18 11.59 -17.61
C GLY A 82 1.25 12.20 -16.56
N GLU A 83 0.00 12.41 -16.89
CA GLU A 83 -1.02 12.97 -15.99
C GLU A 83 -1.33 12.04 -14.79
N ASN A 84 -1.05 10.75 -14.91
CA ASN A 84 -1.25 9.74 -13.86
C ASN A 84 0.02 9.44 -13.08
N ALA A 85 1.11 10.20 -13.26
CA ALA A 85 2.41 9.96 -12.63
C ALA A 85 2.46 10.31 -11.14
N ALA A 86 1.45 11.02 -10.62
CA ALA A 86 1.46 11.52 -9.24
C ALA A 86 1.75 10.42 -8.21
N LEU A 87 2.75 10.67 -7.38
CA LEU A 87 3.24 9.76 -6.34
C LEU A 87 3.50 10.54 -5.06
N GLN A 88 3.07 10.01 -3.93
CA GLN A 88 3.52 10.38 -2.60
C GLN A 88 4.45 9.27 -2.08
N LEU A 89 5.73 9.57 -1.97
CA LEU A 89 6.75 8.65 -1.50
C LEU A 89 7.28 9.11 -0.13
N VAL A 90 7.18 8.24 0.87
CA VAL A 90 7.85 8.46 2.17
C VAL A 90 9.12 7.65 2.22
N ILE A 91 10.23 8.33 2.48
CA ILE A 91 11.49 7.70 2.88
C ILE A 91 11.46 7.59 4.41
N LEU A 92 11.34 6.37 4.91
CA LEU A 92 11.15 6.07 6.32
C LEU A 92 12.39 5.38 6.88
N ILE A 93 13.22 6.11 7.63
CA ILE A 93 14.51 5.64 8.12
C ILE A 93 14.38 5.26 9.60
N ASP A 94 14.89 4.11 9.95
CA ASP A 94 14.94 3.66 11.35
C ASP A 94 16.07 4.41 12.10
N ASP A 95 15.71 5.17 13.13
CA ASP A 95 16.66 5.96 13.92
C ASP A 95 17.56 5.08 14.83
N THR A 96 17.26 3.77 14.89
CA THR A 96 18.06 2.77 15.60
C THR A 96 19.17 2.13 14.75
N LEU A 97 19.27 2.51 13.46
CA LEU A 97 20.29 1.96 12.57
C LEU A 97 21.71 2.29 13.02
N ASN A 98 22.65 1.41 12.69
CA ASN A 98 24.05 1.67 12.88
C ASN A 98 24.49 2.86 12.00
N THR A 99 25.31 3.74 12.54
CA THR A 99 25.81 4.93 11.83
C THR A 99 26.63 4.59 10.59
N SER A 100 27.09 3.34 10.43
CA SER A 100 27.73 2.86 9.20
C SER A 100 26.83 2.96 7.96
N VAL A 101 25.49 3.02 8.12
CA VAL A 101 24.54 3.31 7.03
C VAL A 101 24.83 4.67 6.38
N GLY A 102 25.55 5.56 7.07
CA GLY A 102 25.95 6.86 6.56
C GLY A 102 26.70 6.79 5.23
N ASN A 103 27.45 5.71 4.97
CA ASN A 103 28.12 5.49 3.69
C ASN A 103 27.15 5.37 2.51
N ASN A 104 25.91 4.96 2.80
CA ASN A 104 24.87 4.74 1.80
C ASN A 104 23.87 5.90 1.69
N LEU A 105 23.96 6.90 2.58
CA LEU A 105 23.02 8.03 2.55
C LEU A 105 23.21 8.95 1.33
N ASN A 106 24.41 8.94 0.73
CA ASN A 106 24.63 9.69 -0.51
C ASN A 106 23.87 9.06 -1.67
N ASP A 107 23.87 7.72 -1.78
CA ASP A 107 23.09 6.99 -2.77
C ASP A 107 21.59 7.33 -2.64
N LEU A 108 21.09 7.38 -1.40
CA LEU A 108 19.71 7.76 -1.11
C LEU A 108 19.41 9.21 -1.50
N LYS A 109 20.33 10.15 -1.23
CA LYS A 109 20.18 11.55 -1.62
C LYS A 109 20.17 11.74 -3.13
N GLU A 110 21.01 11.01 -3.85
CA GLU A 110 21.02 11.00 -5.32
C GLU A 110 19.73 10.43 -5.88
N PHE A 111 19.23 9.32 -5.32
CA PHE A 111 17.92 8.77 -5.68
C PHE A 111 16.80 9.80 -5.49
N ILE A 112 16.75 10.50 -4.35
CA ILE A 112 15.74 11.53 -4.07
C ILE A 112 15.80 12.65 -5.13
N LYS A 113 16.99 13.14 -5.45
CA LYS A 113 17.19 14.21 -6.46
C LYS A 113 16.75 13.78 -7.87
N ALA A 114 16.96 12.51 -8.20
CA ALA A 114 16.64 11.97 -9.52
C ALA A 114 15.14 11.72 -9.75
N GLN A 115 14.29 11.83 -8.72
CA GLN A 115 12.87 11.60 -8.86
C GLN A 115 12.20 12.68 -9.73
N PRO A 116 11.16 12.34 -10.52
CA PRO A 116 10.42 13.33 -11.29
C PRO A 116 9.63 14.28 -10.38
N ALA A 117 9.41 15.51 -10.84
CA ALA A 117 8.68 16.54 -10.09
C ALA A 117 7.23 16.14 -9.70
N SER A 118 6.66 15.12 -10.36
CA SER A 118 5.37 14.52 -10.00
C SER A 118 5.42 13.68 -8.73
N THR A 119 6.61 13.39 -8.19
CA THR A 119 6.82 12.66 -6.95
C THR A 119 6.98 13.64 -5.79
N LEU A 120 6.00 13.64 -4.88
CA LEU A 120 6.09 14.35 -3.62
C LEU A 120 6.82 13.46 -2.60
N ILE A 121 7.95 13.94 -2.08
CA ILE A 121 8.77 13.16 -1.16
C ILE A 121 8.64 13.70 0.26
N GLY A 122 8.33 12.79 1.19
CA GLY A 122 8.42 13.02 2.64
C GLY A 122 9.59 12.23 3.23
N VAL A 123 10.22 12.77 4.27
CA VAL A 123 11.30 12.09 5.00
C VAL A 123 10.93 11.99 6.47
N GLY A 124 10.90 10.78 7.00
CA GLY A 124 10.58 10.50 8.39
C GLY A 124 11.58 9.55 9.06
N TYR A 125 11.67 9.64 10.38
CA TYR A 125 12.48 8.76 11.21
C TYR A 125 11.61 7.97 12.16
N MET A 126 11.81 6.66 12.22
CA MET A 126 11.14 5.76 13.15
C MET A 126 11.82 5.75 14.50
N SER A 127 11.06 5.94 15.57
CA SER A 127 11.51 5.76 16.95
C SER A 127 10.31 5.59 17.88
N ASN A 128 10.45 4.82 18.95
CA ASN A 128 9.41 4.60 19.96
C ASN A 128 8.05 4.22 19.35
N ALA A 129 8.04 3.31 18.40
CA ALA A 129 6.85 2.86 17.67
C ALA A 129 6.05 3.98 16.96
N GLY A 130 6.69 5.11 16.67
CA GLY A 130 6.12 6.26 15.99
C GLY A 130 7.00 6.77 14.87
N VAL A 131 6.54 7.81 14.18
CA VAL A 131 7.27 8.48 13.10
C VAL A 131 7.41 9.97 13.40
N ASN A 132 8.64 10.44 13.34
CA ASN A 132 8.95 11.86 13.32
C ASN A 132 9.18 12.30 11.87
N MET A 133 8.17 12.93 11.25
CA MET A 133 8.33 13.53 9.92
C MET A 133 9.21 14.79 10.03
N VAL A 134 10.43 14.70 9.51
CA VAL A 134 11.37 15.84 9.47
C VAL A 134 11.20 16.67 8.23
N GLN A 135 10.65 16.09 7.17
CA GLN A 135 10.20 16.77 5.97
C GLN A 135 8.84 16.19 5.56
N ASN A 136 7.82 17.03 5.53
CA ASN A 136 6.52 16.69 4.94
C ASN A 136 6.64 16.61 3.42
N PHE A 137 5.60 16.10 2.77
CA PHE A 137 5.57 15.96 1.31
C PHE A 137 5.92 17.26 0.59
N THR A 138 6.93 17.20 -0.25
CA THR A 138 7.42 18.34 -1.05
C THR A 138 7.80 17.89 -2.46
N ALA A 139 7.56 18.74 -3.45
CA ALA A 139 8.09 18.61 -4.79
C ALA A 139 9.51 19.21 -4.92
N ASP A 140 9.94 19.98 -3.92
CA ASP A 140 11.32 20.46 -3.80
C ASP A 140 12.19 19.35 -3.20
N HIS A 141 12.85 18.61 -4.07
CA HIS A 141 13.66 17.47 -3.66
C HIS A 141 14.93 17.87 -2.91
N ASP A 142 15.40 19.10 -3.04
CA ASP A 142 16.53 19.58 -2.24
C ASP A 142 16.14 19.73 -0.76
N LEU A 143 14.91 20.12 -0.44
CA LEU A 143 14.39 20.09 0.92
C LEU A 143 14.35 18.66 1.48
N ALA A 144 13.90 17.69 0.68
CA ALA A 144 13.88 16.29 1.09
C ALA A 144 15.31 15.74 1.30
N VAL A 145 16.25 16.07 0.42
CA VAL A 145 17.67 15.68 0.56
C VAL A 145 18.29 16.24 1.84
N ASN A 146 18.03 17.52 2.14
CA ASN A 146 18.56 18.18 3.33
C ASN A 146 17.99 17.61 4.63
N ALA A 147 16.82 16.98 4.58
CA ALA A 147 16.20 16.28 5.70
C ALA A 147 16.84 14.92 6.00
N VAL A 148 17.58 14.33 5.03
CA VAL A 148 18.28 13.06 5.23
C VAL A 148 19.53 13.27 6.07
N ARG A 149 19.53 12.72 7.29
CA ARG A 149 20.61 12.76 8.27
C ARG A 149 21.02 11.36 8.71
N LEU A 150 22.13 11.26 9.38
CA LEU A 150 22.54 10.04 10.07
C LEU A 150 21.48 9.64 11.11
N PRO A 151 21.15 8.33 11.23
CA PRO A 151 20.39 7.80 12.35
C PRO A 151 21.10 8.12 13.67
N ARG A 152 20.35 8.26 14.74
CA ARG A 152 20.92 8.52 16.08
C ARG A 152 21.69 7.33 16.63
N GLY A 153 21.40 6.13 16.14
CA GLY A 153 22.05 4.92 16.58
C GLY A 153 21.69 4.50 18.02
N ASN A 154 20.60 5.02 18.56
CA ASN A 154 20.08 4.67 19.87
C ASN A 154 18.81 3.85 19.71
N PHE A 155 18.65 2.81 20.54
CA PHE A 155 17.43 2.00 20.53
C PHE A 155 16.74 2.05 21.89
N SER A 156 15.43 1.83 21.87
CA SER A 156 14.54 1.70 23.00
C SER A 156 13.82 0.36 22.96
N THR A 157 13.38 -0.14 24.09
CA THR A 157 12.46 -1.28 24.16
C THR A 157 11.06 -0.96 23.59
N MET A 158 10.81 0.31 23.28
CA MET A 158 9.56 0.77 22.68
C MET A 158 9.64 0.85 21.15
N ASP A 159 10.77 0.51 20.54
CA ASP A 159 10.93 0.60 19.09
C ASP A 159 10.24 -0.58 18.38
N SER A 160 9.44 -0.25 17.39
CA SER A 160 8.83 -1.18 16.46
C SER A 160 8.70 -0.51 15.09
N PRO A 161 9.42 -0.98 14.05
CA PRO A 161 9.29 -0.43 12.71
C PRO A 161 7.89 -0.67 12.14
N TYR A 162 7.24 -1.75 12.57
CA TYR A 162 5.90 -2.10 12.11
C TYR A 162 4.82 -1.18 12.68
N LEU A 163 4.86 -0.89 13.97
CA LEU A 163 3.95 0.08 14.59
C LEU A 163 4.20 1.49 14.08
N SER A 164 5.46 1.84 13.78
CA SER A 164 5.80 3.10 13.12
C SER A 164 5.15 3.19 11.74
N LEU A 165 5.24 2.14 10.92
CA LEU A 165 4.57 2.06 9.63
C LEU A 165 3.04 2.18 9.77
N ILE A 166 2.43 1.46 10.72
CA ILE A 166 0.99 1.56 11.00
C ILE A 166 0.59 3.00 11.35
N SER A 167 1.36 3.66 12.21
CA SER A 167 1.12 5.04 12.62
C SER A 167 1.17 5.98 11.41
N LEU A 168 2.18 5.85 10.56
CA LEU A 168 2.32 6.62 9.32
C LEU A 168 1.11 6.41 8.40
N VAL A 169 0.80 5.16 8.07
CA VAL A 169 -0.26 4.82 7.11
C VAL A 169 -1.63 5.30 7.59
N LYS A 170 -1.95 5.16 8.88
CA LYS A 170 -3.21 5.65 9.45
C LYS A 170 -3.33 7.16 9.47
N GLY A 171 -2.22 7.87 9.65
CA GLY A 171 -2.16 9.33 9.64
C GLY A 171 -2.11 9.93 8.23
N TRP A 172 -1.94 9.10 7.19
CA TRP A 172 -1.77 9.56 5.84
C TRP A 172 -3.11 9.92 5.20
N SER A 173 -3.24 11.16 4.73
CA SER A 173 -4.45 11.62 4.04
C SER A 173 -4.72 10.78 2.79
N GLN A 174 -5.96 10.29 2.66
CA GLN A 174 -6.37 9.53 1.49
C GLN A 174 -6.57 10.46 0.29
N GLN A 175 -5.76 10.28 -0.73
CA GLN A 175 -5.84 10.98 -2.00
C GLN A 175 -5.81 9.95 -3.15
N ASN A 176 -6.30 10.33 -4.32
CA ASN A 176 -6.28 9.48 -5.51
C ASN A 176 -4.91 9.54 -6.22
N VAL A 177 -3.85 9.28 -5.45
CA VAL A 177 -2.47 9.20 -5.94
C VAL A 177 -1.82 7.92 -5.44
N ARG A 178 -0.76 7.47 -6.09
CA ARG A 178 0.06 6.37 -5.56
C ARG A 178 0.64 6.79 -4.23
N ARG A 179 0.63 5.88 -3.26
CA ARG A 179 1.21 6.08 -1.93
C ARG A 179 2.18 4.94 -1.65
N GLU A 180 3.42 5.30 -1.44
CA GLU A 180 4.49 4.32 -1.31
C GLU A 180 5.44 4.69 -0.18
N VAL A 181 5.98 3.68 0.47
CA VAL A 181 6.96 3.82 1.54
C VAL A 181 8.20 3.04 1.17
N LEU A 182 9.36 3.67 1.25
CA LEU A 182 10.66 3.00 1.28
C LEU A 182 11.16 2.99 2.73
N MET A 183 11.10 1.83 3.38
CA MET A 183 11.62 1.64 4.73
C MET A 183 13.10 1.26 4.68
N ILE A 184 13.91 1.86 5.53
CA ILE A 184 15.33 1.50 5.72
C ILE A 184 15.47 1.09 7.19
N THR A 185 15.56 -0.20 7.48
CA THR A 185 15.48 -0.75 8.84
C THR A 185 16.04 -2.18 8.91
N ASP A 186 16.32 -2.68 10.10
CA ASP A 186 16.64 -4.10 10.36
C ASP A 186 15.37 -4.96 10.57
N GLY A 187 14.20 -4.34 10.65
CA GLY A 187 12.92 -5.03 10.82
C GLY A 187 12.71 -5.64 12.21
N ILE A 188 13.56 -5.36 13.20
CA ILE A 188 13.46 -5.96 14.52
C ILE A 188 12.43 -5.22 15.37
N ASP A 189 11.38 -5.94 15.79
CA ASP A 189 10.35 -5.45 16.71
C ASP A 189 10.80 -5.58 18.16
N ARG A 190 11.32 -4.49 18.73
CA ARG A 190 11.83 -4.48 20.12
C ARG A 190 10.73 -4.35 21.16
N LEU A 191 9.60 -3.73 20.79
CA LEU A 191 8.48 -3.51 21.70
C LEU A 191 7.85 -4.83 22.16
N ARG A 192 7.71 -5.78 21.26
CA ARG A 192 7.09 -7.08 21.58
C ARG A 192 8.09 -8.13 22.00
N GLY A 193 9.37 -7.86 21.85
CA GLY A 193 10.41 -8.85 21.98
C GLY A 193 10.21 -9.96 20.95
N GLU A 194 11.06 -10.06 19.98
CA GLU A 194 10.96 -11.12 18.94
C GLU A 194 11.33 -12.50 19.47
N THR A 195 11.52 -12.64 20.78
CA THR A 195 11.68 -13.92 21.42
C THR A 195 10.38 -14.71 21.31
N PRO A 196 10.42 -15.91 20.72
CA PRO A 196 9.28 -16.81 20.71
C PRO A 196 8.73 -16.99 22.13
N GLN A 197 7.43 -17.22 22.26
CA GLN A 197 6.77 -17.52 23.54
C GLN A 197 7.40 -18.70 24.32
N ALA A 198 8.51 -19.24 23.89
CA ALA A 198 9.30 -20.28 24.52
C ALA A 198 9.65 -19.98 25.99
N SER A 199 9.79 -18.72 26.38
CA SER A 199 10.02 -18.31 27.76
C SER A 199 8.81 -18.55 28.69
N ARG A 200 7.60 -18.78 28.14
CA ARG A 200 6.38 -19.08 28.93
C ARG A 200 6.12 -20.58 29.08
N LEU A 201 6.79 -21.44 28.34
CA LEU A 201 6.50 -22.87 28.27
C LEU A 201 7.52 -23.76 29.03
N GLY A 202 8.48 -23.17 29.75
CA GLY A 202 9.45 -23.90 30.56
C GLY A 202 10.68 -24.43 29.79
N PRO A 203 11.74 -24.84 30.51
CA PRO A 203 13.08 -25.07 29.95
C PRO A 203 13.19 -26.21 28.92
N ASN A 204 12.23 -27.10 28.82
CA ASN A 204 12.27 -28.24 27.89
C ASN A 204 11.57 -28.00 26.55
N TYR A 205 10.88 -26.89 26.38
CA TYR A 205 10.20 -26.54 25.09
C TYR A 205 11.04 -25.66 24.17
N GLY A 206 12.13 -25.09 24.69
CA GLY A 206 12.93 -24.09 23.95
C GLY A 206 13.68 -24.63 22.75
N THR A 207 14.01 -25.90 22.70
CA THR A 207 14.87 -26.45 21.61
C THR A 207 14.13 -26.82 20.34
N MET A 208 12.83 -27.06 20.40
CA MET A 208 12.05 -27.43 19.21
C MET A 208 11.45 -26.26 18.44
N TYR A 209 11.20 -25.13 19.12
CA TYR A 209 10.60 -23.94 18.51
C TYR A 209 11.60 -22.92 17.96
N HIS A 210 12.91 -23.09 18.24
CA HIS A 210 13.99 -22.25 17.70
C HIS A 210 14.29 -22.48 16.21
N SER A 211 13.58 -23.40 15.57
CA SER A 211 13.90 -23.80 14.19
C SER A 211 13.10 -23.07 13.09
N MET A 212 12.08 -22.29 13.45
CA MET A 212 11.30 -21.51 12.48
C MET A 212 11.18 -20.04 12.89
N PRO A 213 11.57 -19.09 12.02
CA PRO A 213 11.33 -17.67 12.24
C PRO A 213 9.82 -17.43 12.39
N SER A 214 9.40 -16.89 13.52
CA SER A 214 8.01 -16.45 13.69
C SER A 214 7.92 -14.99 13.27
N ILE A 215 7.06 -14.69 12.30
CA ILE A 215 6.82 -13.32 11.88
C ILE A 215 6.07 -12.59 12.99
N SER A 216 6.52 -11.38 13.34
CA SER A 216 5.87 -10.53 14.34
C SER A 216 4.38 -10.32 14.01
N VAL A 217 3.53 -10.34 15.04
CA VAL A 217 2.10 -9.98 14.89
C VAL A 217 1.94 -8.57 14.36
N ASP A 218 2.84 -7.66 14.77
CA ASP A 218 2.80 -6.28 14.31
C ASP A 218 3.21 -6.15 12.83
N ALA A 219 4.11 -7.01 12.31
CA ALA A 219 4.41 -7.09 10.89
C ALA A 219 3.18 -7.53 10.07
N THR A 220 2.42 -8.51 10.57
CA THR A 220 1.17 -8.93 9.93
C THR A 220 0.14 -7.81 9.93
N SER A 221 -0.03 -7.12 11.06
CA SER A 221 -0.94 -5.97 11.19
C SER A 221 -0.52 -4.80 10.29
N ALA A 222 0.79 -4.56 10.15
CA ALA A 222 1.32 -3.51 9.27
C ALA A 222 1.04 -3.82 7.80
N SER A 223 1.21 -5.08 7.38
CA SER A 223 0.84 -5.53 6.04
C SER A 223 -0.66 -5.33 5.76
N GLU A 224 -1.55 -5.80 6.64
CA GLU A 224 -3.00 -5.66 6.47
C GLU A 224 -3.43 -4.19 6.40
N ILE A 225 -2.87 -3.32 7.26
CA ILE A 225 -3.20 -1.90 7.26
C ILE A 225 -2.70 -1.25 5.98
N SER A 226 -1.47 -1.53 5.53
CA SER A 226 -0.94 -0.99 4.28
C SER A 226 -1.78 -1.40 3.08
N GLN A 227 -2.19 -2.67 2.98
CA GLN A 227 -3.09 -3.16 1.94
C GLN A 227 -4.46 -2.47 2.00
N ARG A 228 -5.03 -2.30 3.20
CA ARG A 228 -6.33 -1.64 3.38
C ARG A 228 -6.32 -0.18 2.91
N TYR A 229 -5.21 0.51 3.10
CA TYR A 229 -5.03 1.91 2.71
C TYR A 229 -4.40 2.04 1.31
N ASN A 230 -4.18 0.94 0.61
CA ASN A 230 -3.56 0.89 -0.72
C ASN A 230 -2.20 1.62 -0.74
N VAL A 231 -1.34 1.26 0.21
CA VAL A 231 0.04 1.74 0.32
C VAL A 231 0.98 0.60 -0.01
N LEU A 232 1.83 0.78 -1.02
CA LEU A 232 2.89 -0.17 -1.35
C LEU A 232 4.09 0.08 -0.45
N VAL A 233 4.68 -1.00 0.05
CA VAL A 233 5.82 -0.91 0.96
C VAL A 233 7.03 -1.61 0.34
N TYR A 234 8.09 -0.85 0.21
CA TYR A 234 9.43 -1.34 -0.16
C TYR A 234 10.33 -1.24 1.06
N SER A 235 11.32 -2.10 1.14
CA SER A 235 12.29 -2.03 2.23
C SER A 235 13.71 -2.29 1.77
N ILE A 236 14.66 -1.56 2.35
CA ILE A 236 16.08 -1.86 2.28
C ILE A 236 16.50 -2.36 3.65
N TYR A 237 16.99 -3.60 3.72
CA TYR A 237 17.49 -4.16 4.96
C TYR A 237 18.81 -3.48 5.34
N ALA A 238 18.84 -2.85 6.51
CA ALA A 238 20.02 -2.18 7.05
C ALA A 238 20.17 -2.53 8.54
N LEU A 239 21.41 -2.82 8.96
CA LEU A 239 21.67 -3.27 10.32
C LEU A 239 21.49 -2.16 11.36
N GLY A 240 20.74 -2.48 12.40
CA GLY A 240 20.60 -1.61 13.59
C GLY A 240 21.79 -1.71 14.55
N VAL A 241 21.84 -0.81 15.52
CA VAL A 241 22.81 -0.85 16.63
C VAL A 241 22.54 -2.03 17.56
N GLY A 242 23.55 -2.40 18.36
CA GLY A 242 23.41 -3.48 19.35
C GLY A 242 23.42 -4.88 18.72
N ARG A 243 23.95 -5.03 17.52
CA ARG A 243 24.11 -6.34 16.87
C ARG A 243 24.98 -7.32 17.67
N ALA A 244 25.96 -6.81 18.42
CA ALA A 244 26.74 -7.63 19.33
C ALA A 244 25.84 -8.17 20.45
N GLY A 245 25.49 -9.45 20.36
CA GLY A 245 24.57 -10.12 21.28
C GLY A 245 23.17 -10.41 20.69
N ARG A 246 22.82 -9.95 19.50
CA ARG A 246 21.62 -10.40 18.81
C ARG A 246 21.83 -11.79 18.22
N SER A 247 20.86 -12.64 18.39
CA SER A 247 20.88 -13.96 17.77
C SER A 247 20.68 -13.84 16.26
N SER A 248 21.21 -14.79 15.50
CA SER A 248 20.88 -14.91 14.06
C SER A 248 19.37 -15.07 13.83
N TRP A 249 18.65 -15.53 14.81
CA TRP A 249 17.21 -15.63 14.85
C TRP A 249 16.52 -14.27 14.76
N ASP A 250 16.90 -13.30 15.61
CA ASP A 250 16.28 -11.96 15.60
C ASP A 250 16.48 -11.27 14.24
N LEU A 251 17.69 -11.39 13.67
CA LEU A 251 18.00 -10.84 12.35
C LEU A 251 17.16 -11.49 11.24
N GLN A 252 16.99 -12.82 11.29
CA GLN A 252 16.19 -13.55 10.32
C GLN A 252 14.70 -13.22 10.44
N THR A 253 14.21 -13.07 11.68
CA THR A 253 12.80 -12.71 11.93
C THR A 253 12.50 -11.29 11.43
N GLY A 254 13.39 -10.34 11.69
CA GLY A 254 13.27 -8.97 11.20
C GLY A 254 13.22 -8.94 9.67
N LEU A 255 14.17 -9.61 9.01
CA LEU A 255 14.17 -9.71 7.54
C LEU A 255 12.90 -10.38 7.00
N SER A 256 12.44 -11.46 7.63
CA SER A 256 11.22 -12.16 7.21
C SER A 256 9.98 -11.28 7.35
N GLY A 257 9.92 -10.44 8.38
CA GLY A 257 8.84 -9.46 8.56
C GLY A 257 8.82 -8.41 7.45
N LEU A 258 9.98 -7.88 7.10
CA LEU A 258 10.12 -6.89 6.01
C LEU A 258 9.75 -7.50 4.65
N THR A 259 10.25 -8.71 4.36
CA THR A 259 9.93 -9.44 3.13
C THR A 259 8.42 -9.67 3.01
N LYS A 260 7.79 -10.16 4.10
CA LYS A 260 6.33 -10.36 4.13
C LYS A 260 5.55 -9.09 3.81
N ILE A 261 5.87 -7.97 4.46
CA ILE A 261 5.14 -6.72 4.24
C ILE A 261 5.31 -6.25 2.81
N ALA A 262 6.54 -6.28 2.28
CA ALA A 262 6.82 -5.85 0.92
C ALA A 262 6.04 -6.71 -0.09
N GLU A 263 6.18 -8.02 -0.05
CA GLU A 263 5.50 -8.94 -0.98
C GLU A 263 3.97 -8.82 -0.89
N GLU A 264 3.40 -8.84 0.32
CA GLU A 264 1.95 -8.77 0.49
C GLU A 264 1.34 -7.42 0.09
N THR A 265 2.12 -6.34 0.05
CA THR A 265 1.67 -5.02 -0.39
C THR A 265 1.98 -4.72 -1.85
N GLY A 266 2.69 -5.61 -2.54
CA GLY A 266 3.08 -5.44 -3.95
C GLY A 266 4.37 -4.65 -4.16
N GLY A 267 5.20 -4.55 -3.12
CA GLY A 267 6.56 -4.01 -3.18
C GLY A 267 7.64 -5.08 -3.16
N GLU A 268 8.86 -4.69 -2.81
CA GLU A 268 10.04 -5.57 -2.75
C GLU A 268 10.90 -5.26 -1.51
N CYS A 269 11.51 -6.31 -0.93
CA CYS A 269 12.50 -6.19 0.13
C CYS A 269 13.91 -6.41 -0.43
N PHE A 270 14.71 -5.36 -0.46
CA PHE A 270 16.09 -5.40 -0.95
C PHE A 270 17.04 -5.81 0.17
N SER A 271 17.68 -6.97 0.01
CA SER A 271 18.62 -7.50 1.01
C SER A 271 19.65 -8.45 0.40
N LEU A 272 20.76 -8.63 1.10
CA LEU A 272 21.70 -9.74 0.92
C LEU A 272 21.65 -10.66 2.16
N GLY A 273 20.49 -11.28 2.37
CA GLY A 273 20.21 -11.96 3.63
C GLY A 273 20.32 -10.98 4.80
N THR A 274 20.88 -11.40 5.91
CA THR A 274 21.07 -10.57 7.11
C THR A 274 22.39 -9.78 7.13
N SER A 275 23.04 -9.61 5.99
CA SER A 275 24.29 -8.86 5.87
C SER A 275 24.04 -7.39 5.56
N GLN A 276 24.97 -6.52 6.00
CA GLN A 276 24.95 -5.10 5.64
C GLN A 276 25.22 -4.95 4.15
N LEU A 277 24.40 -4.15 3.47
CA LEU A 277 24.67 -3.76 2.08
C LEU A 277 25.85 -2.78 2.02
N VAL A 278 26.74 -3.02 1.07
CA VAL A 278 27.93 -2.15 0.86
C VAL A 278 27.50 -0.80 0.27
N THR A 279 26.55 -0.83 -0.67
CA THR A 279 25.95 0.35 -1.31
C THR A 279 24.44 0.13 -1.49
N PHE A 280 23.66 1.20 -1.47
CA PHE A 280 22.22 1.18 -1.80
C PHE A 280 21.97 1.43 -3.29
N GLN A 281 22.96 1.90 -4.03
CA GLN A 281 22.81 2.34 -5.42
C GLN A 281 22.07 1.33 -6.31
N PRO A 282 22.49 0.06 -6.48
CA PRO A 282 21.81 -0.86 -7.38
C PRO A 282 20.35 -1.15 -6.99
N TYR A 283 20.07 -1.16 -5.70
CA TYR A 283 18.72 -1.38 -5.18
C TYR A 283 17.81 -0.16 -5.39
N LEU A 284 18.35 1.05 -5.23
CA LEU A 284 17.64 2.28 -5.50
C LEU A 284 17.41 2.50 -7.01
N GLU A 285 18.34 2.08 -7.87
CA GLU A 285 18.16 2.05 -9.32
C GLU A 285 17.06 1.08 -9.72
N ARG A 286 17.05 -0.13 -9.14
CA ARG A 286 15.96 -1.10 -9.34
C ARG A 286 14.62 -0.54 -8.84
N PHE A 287 14.59 0.06 -7.66
CA PHE A 287 13.40 0.71 -7.12
C PHE A 287 12.88 1.83 -8.04
N ALA A 288 13.77 2.70 -8.56
CA ALA A 288 13.38 3.74 -9.51
C ALA A 288 12.76 3.15 -10.79
N LYS A 289 13.31 2.07 -11.33
CA LYS A 289 12.73 1.33 -12.46
C LYS A 289 11.34 0.79 -12.11
N MET A 290 11.16 0.22 -10.92
CA MET A 290 9.86 -0.27 -10.47
C MET A 290 8.82 0.85 -10.39
N LEU A 291 9.16 2.00 -9.82
CA LEU A 291 8.28 3.17 -9.74
C LEU A 291 7.84 3.67 -11.13
N SER A 292 8.70 3.56 -12.15
CA SER A 292 8.40 3.97 -13.52
C SER A 292 7.54 2.96 -14.30
N ASN A 293 7.48 1.70 -13.85
CA ASN A 293 6.77 0.60 -14.49
C ASN A 293 5.49 0.20 -13.75
N GLN A 294 4.83 1.16 -13.13
CA GLN A 294 3.59 0.93 -12.40
C GLN A 294 2.36 1.26 -13.24
N TYR A 295 1.27 0.59 -12.88
CA TYR A 295 -0.03 0.74 -13.51
C TYR A 295 -1.14 0.78 -12.46
N TYR A 296 -2.16 1.56 -12.70
CA TYR A 296 -3.43 1.43 -12.01
C TYR A 296 -4.27 0.36 -12.71
N VAL A 297 -4.70 -0.63 -11.95
CA VAL A 297 -5.62 -1.67 -12.42
C VAL A 297 -6.97 -1.45 -11.77
N VAL A 298 -8.00 -1.42 -12.60
CA VAL A 298 -9.40 -1.33 -12.15
C VAL A 298 -10.13 -2.60 -12.57
N PHE A 299 -10.72 -3.28 -11.62
CA PHE A 299 -11.42 -4.53 -11.86
C PHE A 299 -12.67 -4.69 -10.98
N GLN A 300 -13.52 -5.67 -11.32
CA GLN A 300 -14.74 -5.98 -10.59
C GLN A 300 -14.50 -7.16 -9.64
N ALA A 301 -14.41 -6.89 -8.34
CA ALA A 301 -14.27 -7.92 -7.32
C ALA A 301 -15.63 -8.44 -6.86
N THR A 302 -15.75 -9.74 -6.61
CA THR A 302 -16.97 -10.35 -6.05
C THR A 302 -17.11 -9.95 -4.59
N ARG A 303 -18.26 -9.39 -4.21
CA ARG A 303 -18.58 -9.04 -2.84
C ARG A 303 -18.92 -10.26 -2.00
N ALA A 304 -18.46 -10.27 -0.75
CA ALA A 304 -18.91 -11.24 0.25
C ALA A 304 -20.04 -10.64 1.11
N ARG A 305 -20.67 -11.45 1.94
CA ARG A 305 -21.72 -11.00 2.89
C ARG A 305 -21.22 -9.95 3.88
N LYS A 306 -19.92 -9.99 4.23
CA LYS A 306 -19.28 -9.03 5.11
C LYS A 306 -18.15 -8.35 4.35
N ALA A 307 -17.97 -7.05 4.62
CA ALA A 307 -16.79 -6.32 4.15
C ALA A 307 -15.52 -6.97 4.71
N GLY A 308 -14.48 -7.05 3.90
CA GLY A 308 -13.23 -7.66 4.33
C GLY A 308 -12.21 -7.81 3.22
N PHE A 309 -11.05 -8.32 3.60
CA PHE A 309 -10.02 -8.67 2.64
C PHE A 309 -10.43 -9.86 1.78
N GLN A 310 -10.17 -9.73 0.49
CA GLN A 310 -10.33 -10.77 -0.48
C GLN A 310 -8.99 -11.05 -1.14
N ARG A 311 -8.55 -12.29 -1.06
CA ARG A 311 -7.30 -12.70 -1.69
C ARG A 311 -7.44 -12.64 -3.20
N ILE A 312 -6.49 -11.97 -3.83
CA ILE A 312 -6.38 -11.86 -5.27
C ILE A 312 -5.01 -12.36 -5.73
N LYS A 313 -4.92 -12.71 -6.99
CA LYS A 313 -3.65 -12.96 -7.66
C LYS A 313 -3.67 -12.26 -9.00
N VAL A 314 -2.66 -11.44 -9.25
CA VAL A 314 -2.43 -10.80 -10.54
C VAL A 314 -1.27 -11.49 -11.23
N GLN A 315 -1.40 -11.75 -12.52
CA GLN A 315 -0.36 -12.43 -13.30
C GLN A 315 -0.44 -11.99 -14.76
N THR A 316 0.66 -12.17 -15.46
CA THR A 316 0.77 -11.98 -16.92
C THR A 316 1.37 -13.21 -17.57
N GLU A 317 1.16 -13.37 -18.86
CA GLU A 317 1.81 -14.40 -19.69
C GLU A 317 2.97 -13.82 -20.54
N LEU A 318 3.24 -12.52 -20.38
CA LEU A 318 4.35 -11.88 -21.09
C LEU A 318 5.69 -12.42 -20.60
N SER A 319 6.56 -12.73 -21.53
CA SER A 319 7.92 -13.16 -21.23
C SER A 319 8.72 -12.02 -20.61
N ASN A 320 9.61 -12.34 -19.66
CA ASN A 320 10.46 -11.40 -18.93
C ASN A 320 9.72 -10.40 -18.01
N SER A 321 8.40 -10.56 -17.81
CA SER A 321 7.55 -9.72 -16.98
C SER A 321 7.04 -10.50 -15.79
N GLU A 322 7.13 -9.92 -14.60
CA GLU A 322 6.54 -10.40 -13.36
C GLU A 322 5.69 -9.29 -12.74
N ILE A 323 4.46 -9.62 -12.40
CA ILE A 323 3.57 -8.64 -11.79
C ILE A 323 3.67 -8.72 -10.26
N LEU A 324 4.20 -7.66 -9.67
CA LEU A 324 4.11 -7.44 -8.23
C LEU A 324 2.81 -6.69 -7.92
N ALA A 325 2.03 -7.24 -7.02
CA ALA A 325 0.70 -6.73 -6.69
C ALA A 325 0.34 -7.08 -5.24
N PRO A 326 -0.49 -6.28 -4.57
CA PRO A 326 -1.02 -6.66 -3.25
C PRO A 326 -1.73 -8.01 -3.29
N ASP A 327 -1.45 -8.84 -2.29
CA ASP A 327 -2.07 -10.17 -2.16
C ASP A 327 -3.56 -10.12 -1.85
N ASN A 328 -4.00 -9.04 -1.20
CA ASN A 328 -5.38 -8.86 -0.79
C ASN A 328 -5.87 -7.45 -1.13
N VAL A 329 -7.15 -7.36 -1.43
CA VAL A 329 -7.85 -6.09 -1.58
C VAL A 329 -9.03 -6.02 -0.63
N TRP A 330 -9.31 -4.83 -0.10
CA TRP A 330 -10.48 -4.61 0.72
C TRP A 330 -11.72 -4.46 -0.16
N VAL A 331 -12.69 -5.35 0.04
CA VAL A 331 -13.96 -5.32 -0.70
C VAL A 331 -15.09 -5.00 0.28
N PRO A 332 -15.94 -3.99 -0.01
CA PRO A 332 -17.09 -3.67 0.83
C PRO A 332 -18.12 -4.80 0.81
N ALA A 333 -18.96 -4.87 1.85
CA ALA A 333 -20.05 -5.84 1.92
C ALA A 333 -21.01 -5.70 0.72
N ALA A 334 -21.71 -6.78 0.40
CA ALA A 334 -22.92 -6.70 -0.42
C ALA A 334 -23.99 -5.99 0.40
N GLU A 335 -24.60 -4.94 -0.17
CA GLU A 335 -25.73 -4.23 0.43
C GLU A 335 -26.99 -5.08 0.43
#